data_3095d9b07fcc436c60ae9881ecb2e1f0
#
_entry.id   3095d9b07fcc436c60ae9881ecb2e1f0
#
_cell.length_a   1.000
_cell.length_b   1.000
_cell.length_c   1.000
_cell.angle_alpha   90.00
_cell.angle_beta   90.00
_cell.angle_gamma   90.00
#
_symmetry.space_group_name_H-M   'P 1'
#
loop_
_entity.id
_entity.type
_entity.pdbx_description
1 polymer ?
#
loop_
_entity_poly.entity_id
_entity_poly.type
_entity_poly.pdbx_seq_one_letter_code
_entity_poly.pdbx_strand_id
1 'polypeptide(L)'
;SLAISRALLMSVGEETYAVPIGGVQGIGRVPAADLARLAASDEPSYEYGGERYDVRYVGTLLGIPVPDSFEARNLPVILTAYTEGLGGAERRVALVCDQLQGNREIVSKQVGPQVGAIDGMAGATIMPDGEVVLILDLAGLLRAAAQRATLQPIAAPVDAEPERGADALTVMVVDDSITMRRVAERLLTRNGYGVVTAKDGMDAMAQLQGERPDVMLLDIEMPRVDGFEVATYVRNTAELADLPIIMI
;
A
#
# COMPACT_ATOMS: atom_id res chain seq x y z
N SER A 1 -0.89 -19.62 5.42
CA SER A 1 -0.69 -20.48 4.25
C SER A 1 0.20 -19.75 3.25
N LEU A 2 1.30 -20.40 2.82
CA LEU A 2 2.18 -19.87 1.78
C LEU A 2 1.60 -20.27 0.41
N ALA A 3 1.39 -19.30 -0.46
CA ALA A 3 0.97 -19.56 -1.84
C ALA A 3 2.04 -19.06 -2.81
N ILE A 4 2.42 -19.92 -3.76
CA ILE A 4 3.30 -19.50 -4.86
C ILE A 4 2.41 -18.99 -5.99
N SER A 5 2.63 -17.77 -6.44
CA SER A 5 1.91 -17.17 -7.56
C SER A 5 2.87 -16.40 -8.47
N ARG A 6 2.43 -16.18 -9.72
CA ARG A 6 3.17 -15.31 -10.64
C ARG A 6 2.64 -13.89 -10.53
N ALA A 7 3.55 -12.96 -10.44
CA ALA A 7 3.26 -11.54 -10.40
C ALA A 7 4.12 -10.75 -11.38
N LEU A 8 3.55 -9.68 -11.86
CA LEU A 8 4.23 -8.65 -12.63
C LEU A 8 4.80 -7.63 -11.65
N LEU A 9 6.11 -7.40 -11.69
CA LEU A 9 6.73 -6.34 -10.89
C LEU A 9 6.64 -5.01 -11.65
N MET A 10 6.15 -3.98 -10.98
CA MET A 10 6.08 -2.63 -11.48
C MET A 10 6.69 -1.63 -10.52
N SER A 11 7.29 -0.57 -11.04
CA SER A 11 7.77 0.56 -10.25
C SER A 11 6.83 1.75 -10.39
N VAL A 12 6.58 2.43 -9.27
CA VAL A 12 5.80 3.67 -9.19
C VAL A 12 6.52 4.59 -8.20
N GLY A 13 7.08 5.70 -8.69
CA GLY A 13 8.03 6.49 -7.92
C GLY A 13 9.28 5.67 -7.60
N GLU A 14 9.71 5.74 -6.36
CA GLU A 14 10.86 4.97 -5.87
C GLU A 14 10.52 3.55 -5.41
N GLU A 15 9.23 3.16 -5.49
CA GLU A 15 8.75 1.91 -4.91
C GLU A 15 8.44 0.85 -5.95
N THR A 16 8.68 -0.43 -5.57
CA THR A 16 8.32 -1.60 -6.35
C THR A 16 7.07 -2.28 -5.77
N TYR A 17 6.16 -2.66 -6.65
CA TYR A 17 4.93 -3.37 -6.34
C TYR A 17 4.81 -4.64 -7.16
N ALA A 18 4.15 -5.64 -6.61
CA ALA A 18 3.82 -6.88 -7.32
C ALA A 18 2.33 -6.92 -7.65
N VAL A 19 2.00 -7.23 -8.89
CA VAL A 19 0.63 -7.39 -9.36
C VAL A 19 0.41 -8.83 -9.79
N PRO A 20 -0.50 -9.59 -9.16
CA PRO A 20 -0.83 -10.94 -9.60
C PRO A 20 -1.28 -10.96 -11.06
N ILE A 21 -0.72 -11.86 -11.87
CA ILE A 21 -1.01 -11.93 -13.31
C ILE A 21 -2.50 -12.20 -13.59
N GLY A 22 -3.20 -12.89 -12.69
CA GLY A 22 -4.63 -13.15 -12.84
C GLY A 22 -5.52 -11.90 -12.93
N GLY A 23 -5.05 -10.75 -12.46
CA GLY A 23 -5.74 -9.45 -12.59
C GLY A 23 -5.36 -8.65 -13.83
N VAL A 24 -4.43 -9.16 -14.66
CA VAL A 24 -3.89 -8.45 -15.82
C VAL A 24 -4.51 -9.02 -17.11
N GLN A 25 -5.27 -8.20 -17.83
CA GLN A 25 -5.87 -8.58 -19.13
C GLN A 25 -4.90 -8.36 -20.29
N GLY A 26 -3.95 -7.45 -20.15
CA GLY A 26 -2.96 -7.14 -21.17
C GLY A 26 -1.95 -6.09 -20.72
N ILE A 27 -0.94 -5.90 -21.55
CA ILE A 27 0.10 -4.89 -21.33
C ILE A 27 0.25 -4.06 -22.59
N GLY A 28 0.20 -2.75 -22.44
CA GLY A 28 0.40 -1.78 -23.52
C GLY A 28 1.49 -0.79 -23.21
N ARG A 29 1.58 0.25 -24.02
CA ARG A 29 2.48 1.40 -23.80
C ARG A 29 1.81 2.68 -24.24
N VAL A 30 2.06 3.77 -23.53
CA VAL A 30 1.59 5.10 -23.87
C VAL A 30 2.80 6.06 -23.90
N PRO A 31 2.92 6.96 -24.89
CA PRO A 31 3.95 7.99 -24.86
C PRO A 31 3.80 8.88 -23.61
N ALA A 32 4.90 9.15 -22.91
CA ALA A 32 4.87 10.00 -21.70
C ALA A 32 4.31 11.41 -22.02
N ALA A 33 4.61 11.95 -23.20
CA ALA A 33 4.08 13.23 -23.66
C ALA A 33 2.54 13.23 -23.80
N ASP A 34 1.93 12.09 -24.07
CA ASP A 34 0.48 11.96 -24.20
C ASP A 34 -0.22 11.86 -22.84
N LEU A 35 0.49 11.47 -21.79
CA LEU A 35 -0.10 11.31 -20.46
C LEU A 35 -0.61 12.64 -19.88
N ALA A 36 0.15 13.73 -20.04
CA ALA A 36 -0.28 15.07 -19.63
C ALA A 36 -1.54 15.51 -20.40
N ARG A 37 -1.61 15.21 -21.70
CA ARG A 37 -2.80 15.49 -22.51
C ARG A 37 -4.00 14.64 -22.10
N LEU A 38 -3.78 13.36 -21.82
CA LEU A 38 -4.82 12.45 -21.33
C LEU A 38 -5.32 12.89 -19.95
N ALA A 39 -4.42 13.29 -19.05
CA ALA A 39 -4.79 13.78 -17.71
C ALA A 39 -5.60 15.09 -17.75
N ALA A 40 -5.39 15.94 -18.79
CA ALA A 40 -6.14 17.18 -19.01
C ALA A 40 -7.47 16.97 -19.73
N SER A 41 -7.78 15.75 -20.17
CA SER A 41 -9.04 15.41 -20.85
C SER A 41 -10.14 15.08 -19.83
N ASP A 42 -11.37 15.50 -20.12
CA ASP A 42 -12.54 15.15 -19.30
C ASP A 42 -12.79 13.64 -19.27
N GLU A 43 -12.40 12.92 -20.33
CA GLU A 43 -12.51 11.46 -20.42
C GLU A 43 -11.22 10.85 -20.97
N PRO A 44 -10.16 10.69 -20.13
CA PRO A 44 -8.90 10.11 -20.58
C PRO A 44 -9.10 8.64 -20.96
N SER A 45 -8.85 8.29 -22.23
CA SER A 45 -9.08 6.95 -22.73
C SER A 45 -7.92 6.40 -23.54
N TYR A 46 -7.71 5.10 -23.43
CA TYR A 46 -6.73 4.31 -24.16
C TYR A 46 -7.42 3.21 -24.95
N GLU A 47 -7.11 3.08 -26.23
CA GLU A 47 -7.67 2.02 -27.07
C GLU A 47 -6.69 0.84 -27.20
N TYR A 48 -7.19 -0.34 -26.94
CA TYR A 48 -6.42 -1.58 -27.11
C TYR A 48 -7.33 -2.72 -27.55
N GLY A 49 -6.95 -3.40 -28.64
CA GLY A 49 -7.72 -4.53 -29.18
C GLY A 49 -9.15 -4.18 -29.64
N GLY A 50 -9.43 -2.92 -29.95
CA GLY A 50 -10.77 -2.44 -30.31
C GLY A 50 -11.65 -2.09 -29.09
N GLU A 51 -11.12 -2.18 -27.89
CA GLU A 51 -11.79 -1.86 -26.65
C GLU A 51 -11.24 -0.57 -26.05
N ARG A 52 -12.10 0.19 -25.37
CA ARG A 52 -11.75 1.46 -24.72
C ARG A 52 -11.56 1.26 -23.22
N TYR A 53 -10.47 1.82 -22.70
CA TYR A 53 -10.05 1.77 -21.29
C TYR A 53 -9.92 3.16 -20.72
N ASP A 54 -10.42 3.39 -19.52
CA ASP A 54 -10.21 4.63 -18.77
C ASP A 54 -8.75 4.68 -18.30
N VAL A 55 -8.03 5.78 -18.58
CA VAL A 55 -6.61 5.90 -18.21
C VAL A 55 -6.47 6.45 -16.80
N ARG A 56 -5.66 5.78 -16.00
CA ARG A 56 -5.27 6.25 -14.65
C ARG A 56 -3.80 5.98 -14.39
N TYR A 57 -3.15 6.86 -13.67
CA TYR A 57 -1.81 6.62 -13.16
C TYR A 57 -1.91 5.83 -11.83
N VAL A 58 -1.15 4.73 -11.71
CA VAL A 58 -1.20 3.89 -10.50
C VAL A 58 -0.82 4.67 -9.25
N GLY A 59 0.14 5.59 -9.37
CA GLY A 59 0.59 6.42 -8.26
C GLY A 59 -0.56 7.18 -7.59
N THR A 60 -1.48 7.78 -8.37
CA THR A 60 -2.62 8.51 -7.80
C THR A 60 -3.53 7.62 -6.96
N LEU A 61 -3.71 6.35 -7.36
CA LEU A 61 -4.48 5.38 -6.59
C LEU A 61 -3.79 4.99 -5.28
N LEU A 62 -2.46 5.06 -5.27
CA LEU A 62 -1.61 4.77 -4.12
C LEU A 62 -1.29 6.03 -3.28
N GLY A 63 -1.82 7.21 -3.62
CA GLY A 63 -1.51 8.48 -2.96
C GLY A 63 -0.10 9.01 -3.29
N ILE A 64 0.49 8.57 -4.41
CA ILE A 64 1.75 9.09 -4.93
C ILE A 64 1.39 10.12 -6.02
N PRO A 65 1.92 11.35 -5.96
CA PRO A 65 1.65 12.36 -6.99
C PRO A 65 2.20 11.91 -8.35
N VAL A 66 1.56 12.39 -9.41
CA VAL A 66 2.11 12.22 -10.77
C VAL A 66 3.40 13.03 -10.86
N PRO A 67 4.52 12.44 -11.27
CA PRO A 67 5.77 13.17 -11.39
C PRO A 67 5.67 14.23 -12.52
N ASP A 68 6.36 15.36 -12.34
CA ASP A 68 6.41 16.45 -13.34
C ASP A 68 7.00 15.98 -14.68
N SER A 69 7.87 14.98 -14.63
CA SER A 69 8.47 14.36 -15.81
C SER A 69 8.76 12.89 -15.60
N PHE A 70 8.64 12.10 -16.66
CA PHE A 70 9.01 10.69 -16.66
C PHE A 70 10.33 10.49 -17.41
N GLU A 71 11.21 9.65 -16.87
CA GLU A 71 12.48 9.32 -17.55
C GLU A 71 12.25 8.54 -18.86
N ALA A 72 11.24 7.67 -18.87
CA ALA A 72 10.94 6.85 -20.02
C ALA A 72 10.09 7.61 -21.06
N ARG A 73 10.46 7.50 -22.35
CA ARG A 73 9.67 8.04 -23.45
C ARG A 73 8.29 7.40 -23.60
N ASN A 74 8.20 6.12 -23.30
CA ASN A 74 6.97 5.34 -23.35
C ASN A 74 6.76 4.66 -22.01
N LEU A 75 5.64 4.94 -21.40
CA LEU A 75 5.25 4.36 -20.12
C LEU A 75 4.47 3.06 -20.32
N PRO A 76 4.75 2.05 -19.54
CA PRO A 76 3.97 0.83 -19.58
C PRO A 76 2.56 1.04 -19.04
N VAL A 77 1.62 0.30 -19.62
CA VAL A 77 0.20 0.33 -19.25
C VAL A 77 -0.25 -1.08 -18.95
N ILE A 78 -0.82 -1.29 -17.78
CA ILE A 78 -1.45 -2.56 -17.37
C ILE A 78 -2.95 -2.43 -17.61
N LEU A 79 -3.50 -3.32 -18.43
CA LEU A 79 -4.93 -3.39 -18.72
C LEU A 79 -5.60 -4.31 -17.71
N THR A 80 -6.64 -3.81 -17.06
CA THR A 80 -7.42 -4.54 -16.07
C THR A 80 -8.88 -4.16 -16.14
N ALA A 81 -9.74 -4.92 -15.48
CA ALA A 81 -11.13 -4.58 -15.32
C ALA A 81 -11.59 -4.82 -13.89
N TYR A 82 -12.61 -4.09 -13.48
CA TYR A 82 -13.27 -4.29 -12.20
C TYR A 82 -14.79 -4.07 -12.34
N THR A 83 -15.54 -4.62 -11.41
CA THR A 83 -17.00 -4.40 -11.35
C THR A 83 -17.31 -3.42 -10.23
N GLU A 84 -18.08 -2.39 -10.53
CA GLU A 84 -18.49 -1.35 -9.60
C GLU A 84 -19.72 -1.82 -8.81
N GLY A 85 -19.53 -2.24 -7.56
CA GLY A 85 -20.58 -2.73 -6.69
C GLY A 85 -21.12 -4.13 -7.05
N LEU A 86 -22.17 -4.58 -6.35
CA LEU A 86 -22.85 -5.83 -6.61
C LEU A 86 -23.79 -5.68 -7.83
N GLY A 87 -23.42 -6.28 -8.96
CA GLY A 87 -24.21 -6.23 -10.22
C GLY A 87 -24.00 -4.97 -11.06
N GLY A 88 -22.98 -4.19 -10.79
CA GLY A 88 -22.60 -3.02 -11.59
C GLY A 88 -21.98 -3.38 -12.94
N ALA A 89 -21.77 -2.36 -13.79
CA ALA A 89 -21.10 -2.54 -15.07
C ALA A 89 -19.62 -2.86 -14.89
N GLU A 90 -19.07 -3.69 -15.78
CA GLU A 90 -17.62 -3.88 -15.87
C GLU A 90 -16.97 -2.61 -16.39
N ARG A 91 -16.00 -2.10 -15.64
CA ARG A 91 -15.16 -0.95 -15.99
C ARG A 91 -13.78 -1.43 -16.39
N ARG A 92 -13.34 -1.01 -17.56
CA ARG A 92 -12.00 -1.33 -18.08
C ARG A 92 -11.08 -0.16 -17.86
N VAL A 93 -9.91 -0.43 -17.27
CA VAL A 93 -8.95 0.59 -16.88
C VAL A 93 -7.57 0.26 -17.39
N ALA A 94 -6.92 1.26 -17.96
CA ALA A 94 -5.53 1.27 -18.39
C ALA A 94 -4.69 1.97 -17.30
N LEU A 95 -3.99 1.19 -16.52
CA LEU A 95 -3.17 1.66 -15.39
C LEU A 95 -1.74 1.94 -15.86
N VAL A 96 -1.37 3.21 -15.89
CA VAL A 96 -0.02 3.66 -16.25
C VAL A 96 0.90 3.56 -15.03
N CYS A 97 2.08 2.99 -15.22
CA CYS A 97 3.15 2.94 -14.21
C CYS A 97 4.48 3.40 -14.83
N ASP A 98 5.50 3.63 -13.98
CA ASP A 98 6.77 4.18 -14.45
C ASP A 98 7.59 3.13 -15.21
N GLN A 99 7.67 1.91 -14.66
CA GLN A 99 8.40 0.80 -15.26
C GLN A 99 7.73 -0.55 -14.99
N LEU A 100 7.94 -1.52 -15.89
CA LEU A 100 7.66 -2.92 -15.67
C LEU A 100 8.97 -3.71 -15.65
N GLN A 101 9.23 -4.40 -14.55
CA GLN A 101 10.46 -5.18 -14.34
C GLN A 101 10.31 -6.65 -14.79
N GLY A 102 9.12 -7.02 -15.30
CA GLY A 102 8.82 -8.36 -15.80
C GLY A 102 8.10 -9.27 -14.80
N ASN A 103 7.91 -10.54 -15.20
CA ASN A 103 7.20 -11.53 -14.41
C ASN A 103 8.15 -12.24 -13.44
N ARG A 104 7.70 -12.42 -12.20
CA ARG A 104 8.40 -13.19 -11.17
C ARG A 104 7.46 -14.17 -10.49
N GLU A 105 8.01 -15.29 -10.05
CA GLU A 105 7.34 -16.13 -9.06
C GLU A 105 7.57 -15.52 -7.69
N ILE A 106 6.48 -15.30 -6.98
CA ILE A 106 6.48 -14.74 -5.64
C ILE A 106 5.85 -15.72 -4.66
N VAL A 107 6.38 -15.74 -3.46
CA VAL A 107 5.79 -16.47 -2.35
C VAL A 107 4.98 -15.45 -1.54
N SER A 108 3.66 -15.46 -1.71
CA SER A 108 2.80 -14.57 -0.94
C SER A 108 2.58 -15.14 0.46
N LYS A 109 2.91 -14.36 1.48
CA LYS A 109 2.40 -14.56 2.83
C LYS A 109 1.09 -13.76 2.92
N GLN A 110 0.00 -14.43 3.24
CA GLN A 110 -1.23 -13.71 3.55
C GLN A 110 -0.95 -12.82 4.75
N VAL A 111 -1.09 -11.53 4.57
CA VAL A 111 -1.09 -10.57 5.67
C VAL A 111 -2.37 -10.80 6.48
N GLY A 112 -2.28 -10.67 7.79
CA GLY A 112 -3.41 -10.86 8.68
C GLY A 112 -4.63 -10.01 8.27
N PRO A 113 -5.84 -10.33 8.76
CA PRO A 113 -7.06 -9.64 8.38
C PRO A 113 -7.00 -8.11 8.58
N GLN A 114 -6.11 -7.65 9.43
CA GLN A 114 -5.91 -6.23 9.73
C GLN A 114 -5.24 -5.45 8.58
N VAL A 115 -4.25 -6.05 7.90
CA VAL A 115 -3.60 -5.45 6.73
C VAL A 115 -4.37 -5.80 5.45
N GLY A 116 -5.09 -6.92 5.42
CA GLY A 116 -6.06 -7.26 4.39
C GLY A 116 -7.27 -6.30 4.34
N ALA A 117 -7.44 -5.46 5.37
CA ALA A 117 -8.42 -4.38 5.40
C ALA A 117 -7.96 -3.11 4.66
N ILE A 118 -6.69 -3.04 4.22
CA ILE A 118 -6.21 -1.91 3.42
C ILE A 118 -6.68 -2.13 1.99
N ASP A 119 -7.56 -1.25 1.53
CA ASP A 119 -8.13 -1.28 0.20
C ASP A 119 -7.05 -1.40 -0.88
N GLY A 120 -7.17 -2.44 -1.72
CA GLY A 120 -6.25 -2.66 -2.84
C GLY A 120 -4.93 -3.34 -2.48
N MET A 121 -4.76 -3.85 -1.26
CA MET A 121 -3.60 -4.63 -0.86
C MET A 121 -3.96 -6.12 -0.72
N ALA A 122 -3.28 -6.99 -1.46
CA ALA A 122 -3.50 -8.44 -1.42
C ALA A 122 -2.52 -9.17 -0.51
N GLY A 123 -1.40 -8.52 -0.12
CA GLY A 123 -0.37 -9.12 0.69
C GLY A 123 1.00 -8.47 0.53
N ALA A 124 2.02 -9.20 0.96
CA ALA A 124 3.41 -8.82 0.75
C ALA A 124 4.26 -10.07 0.42
N THR A 125 5.37 -9.84 -0.24
CA THR A 125 6.39 -10.85 -0.54
C THR A 125 7.78 -10.32 -0.21
N ILE A 126 8.70 -11.23 0.07
CA ILE A 126 10.11 -10.88 0.23
C ILE A 126 10.84 -11.34 -1.02
N MET A 127 11.54 -10.41 -1.66
CA MET A 127 12.38 -10.69 -2.82
C MET A 127 13.71 -11.36 -2.39
N PRO A 128 14.43 -12.01 -3.31
CA PRO A 128 15.70 -12.69 -2.97
C PRO A 128 16.79 -11.78 -2.38
N ASP A 129 16.73 -10.48 -2.67
CA ASP A 129 17.60 -9.44 -2.11
C ASP A 129 17.18 -8.96 -0.71
N GLY A 130 16.06 -9.48 -0.19
CA GLY A 130 15.50 -9.14 1.11
C GLY A 130 14.56 -7.92 1.07
N GLU A 131 14.31 -7.35 -0.11
CA GLU A 131 13.33 -6.26 -0.26
C GLU A 131 11.90 -6.80 -0.05
N VAL A 132 11.11 -6.06 0.75
CA VAL A 132 9.69 -6.35 0.93
C VAL A 132 8.89 -5.61 -0.14
N VAL A 133 8.19 -6.37 -0.96
CA VAL A 133 7.35 -5.85 -2.05
C VAL A 133 5.89 -6.08 -1.72
N LEU A 134 5.08 -5.02 -1.80
CA LEU A 134 3.65 -5.08 -1.59
C LEU A 134 2.95 -5.71 -2.81
N ILE A 135 2.00 -6.59 -2.55
CA ILE A 135 1.18 -7.24 -3.58
C ILE A 135 -0.13 -6.47 -3.68
N LEU A 136 -0.43 -5.95 -4.86
CA LEU A 136 -1.62 -5.14 -5.11
C LEU A 136 -2.76 -5.97 -5.69
N ASP A 137 -3.97 -5.81 -5.16
CA ASP A 137 -5.23 -6.15 -5.83
C ASP A 137 -5.71 -4.93 -6.64
N LEU A 138 -5.42 -4.92 -7.94
CA LEU A 138 -5.79 -3.79 -8.81
C LEU A 138 -7.30 -3.54 -8.82
N ALA A 139 -8.11 -4.59 -8.84
CA ALA A 139 -9.56 -4.45 -8.82
C ALA A 139 -10.07 -3.89 -7.49
N GLY A 140 -9.51 -4.33 -6.37
CA GLY A 140 -9.78 -3.78 -5.04
C GLY A 140 -9.38 -2.32 -4.93
N LEU A 141 -8.19 -1.97 -5.42
CA LEU A 141 -7.69 -0.60 -5.45
C LEU A 141 -8.60 0.35 -6.24
N LEU A 142 -9.07 -0.11 -7.41
CA LEU A 142 -9.98 0.67 -8.27
C LEU A 142 -11.37 0.80 -7.65
N ARG A 143 -11.91 -0.27 -7.02
CA ARG A 143 -13.18 -0.19 -6.29
C ARG A 143 -13.12 0.80 -5.15
N ALA A 144 -12.06 0.76 -4.35
CA ALA A 144 -11.86 1.70 -3.25
C ALA A 144 -11.76 3.16 -3.73
N ALA A 145 -11.05 3.40 -4.82
CA ALA A 145 -10.95 4.73 -5.42
C ALA A 145 -12.32 5.22 -5.94
N ALA A 146 -13.12 4.36 -6.56
CA ALA A 146 -14.46 4.70 -7.02
C ALA A 146 -15.39 5.05 -5.85
N GLN A 147 -15.32 4.30 -4.75
CA GLN A 147 -16.12 4.57 -3.54
C GLN A 147 -15.73 5.91 -2.89
N ARG A 148 -14.43 6.22 -2.80
CA ARG A 148 -13.97 7.52 -2.28
C ARG A 148 -14.46 8.69 -3.14
N ALA A 149 -14.44 8.55 -4.47
CA ALA A 149 -14.95 9.58 -5.38
C ALA A 149 -16.45 9.84 -5.22
N THR A 150 -17.24 8.82 -4.86
CA THR A 150 -18.68 8.95 -4.60
C THR A 150 -19.01 9.56 -3.23
N LEU A 151 -18.07 9.46 -2.27
CA LEU A 151 -18.26 9.95 -0.90
C LEU A 151 -17.72 11.38 -0.66
N GLN A 152 -16.94 11.93 -1.60
CA GLN A 152 -16.47 13.32 -1.50
C GLN A 152 -17.44 14.26 -2.21
N PRO A 153 -18.09 15.18 -1.50
CA PRO A 153 -18.63 16.38 -2.13
C PRO A 153 -17.44 17.17 -2.68
N ILE A 154 -17.62 17.74 -3.87
CA ILE A 154 -16.65 18.54 -4.61
C ILE A 154 -15.95 19.53 -3.67
N ALA A 155 -14.78 19.18 -3.18
CA ALA A 155 -13.88 20.07 -2.47
C ALA A 155 -12.48 19.84 -3.03
N ALA A 156 -11.84 20.97 -3.35
CA ALA A 156 -10.61 21.19 -4.07
C ALA A 156 -9.44 20.21 -3.79
N PRO A 157 -8.45 20.16 -4.71
CA PRO A 157 -7.26 19.32 -4.51
C PRO A 157 -6.60 19.71 -3.20
N VAL A 158 -6.46 18.74 -2.32
CA VAL A 158 -5.62 18.88 -1.15
C VAL A 158 -4.19 18.72 -1.67
N ASP A 159 -3.55 19.83 -2.01
CA ASP A 159 -2.11 19.96 -1.99
C ASP A 159 -1.68 19.82 -0.52
N ALA A 160 -1.54 18.60 -0.08
CA ALA A 160 -0.88 18.29 1.17
C ALA A 160 0.34 17.45 0.83
N GLU A 161 1.44 18.12 0.51
CA GLU A 161 2.74 17.60 0.94
C GLU A 161 2.60 17.37 2.45
N PRO A 162 2.97 16.17 2.97
CA PRO A 162 3.08 16.01 4.40
C PRO A 162 4.23 16.93 4.85
N GLU A 163 3.87 18.13 5.30
CA GLU A 163 4.80 18.91 6.12
C GLU A 163 5.22 17.99 7.26
N ARG A 164 6.49 17.65 7.31
CA ARG A 164 7.11 17.04 8.49
C ARG A 164 7.06 18.09 9.60
N GLY A 165 5.87 18.22 10.19
CA GLY A 165 5.68 19.02 11.39
C GLY A 165 6.46 18.38 12.54
N ALA A 166 7.00 19.20 13.40
CA ALA A 166 7.69 18.81 14.62
C ALA A 166 6.80 18.03 15.63
N ASP A 167 5.54 17.73 15.25
CA ASP A 167 4.51 17.02 16.03
C ASP A 167 3.97 15.76 15.31
N ALA A 168 4.79 15.09 14.47
CA ALA A 168 4.37 13.83 13.87
C ALA A 168 4.16 12.78 14.96
N LEU A 169 2.94 12.22 15.08
CA LEU A 169 2.63 11.15 16.03
C LEU A 169 3.54 9.94 15.76
N THR A 170 4.13 9.41 16.83
CA THR A 170 5.02 8.26 16.79
C THR A 170 4.23 6.98 17.09
N VAL A 171 4.27 6.03 16.16
CA VAL A 171 3.63 4.73 16.29
C VAL A 171 4.68 3.65 16.53
N MET A 172 4.54 2.88 17.59
CA MET A 172 5.34 1.67 17.82
C MET A 172 4.65 0.47 17.21
N VAL A 173 5.34 -0.26 16.35
CA VAL A 173 4.86 -1.50 15.72
C VAL A 173 5.60 -2.68 16.34
N VAL A 174 4.86 -3.56 17.00
CA VAL A 174 5.38 -4.77 17.66
C VAL A 174 4.82 -6.00 16.97
N ASP A 175 5.66 -6.77 16.31
CA ASP A 175 5.27 -7.96 15.53
C ASP A 175 6.52 -8.84 15.34
N ASP A 176 6.42 -10.15 15.46
CA ASP A 176 7.57 -11.05 15.30
C ASP A 176 7.96 -11.25 13.82
N SER A 177 7.02 -11.01 12.90
CA SER A 177 7.23 -11.09 11.48
C SER A 177 7.99 -9.86 10.94
N ILE A 178 9.22 -10.05 10.46
CA ILE A 178 9.98 -8.98 9.80
C ILE A 178 9.23 -8.36 8.62
N THR A 179 8.43 -9.17 7.91
CA THR A 179 7.63 -8.71 6.77
C THR A 179 6.55 -7.74 7.23
N MET A 180 5.82 -8.11 8.28
CA MET A 180 4.73 -7.27 8.80
C MET A 180 5.25 -5.96 9.38
N ARG A 181 6.34 -6.01 10.17
CA ARG A 181 6.97 -4.79 10.68
C ARG A 181 7.37 -3.83 9.56
N ARG A 182 8.05 -4.32 8.51
CA ARG A 182 8.47 -3.47 7.38
C ARG A 182 7.31 -2.91 6.57
N VAL A 183 6.24 -3.71 6.38
CA VAL A 183 5.01 -3.23 5.72
C VAL A 183 4.36 -2.13 6.53
N ALA A 184 4.18 -2.34 7.83
CA ALA A 184 3.58 -1.35 8.72
C ALA A 184 4.44 -0.07 8.81
N GLU A 185 5.76 -0.21 8.97
CA GLU A 185 6.71 0.90 8.98
C GLU A 185 6.58 1.74 7.70
N ARG A 186 6.63 1.10 6.52
CA ARG A 186 6.53 1.79 5.23
C ARG A 186 5.19 2.52 5.07
N LEU A 187 4.08 1.86 5.42
CA LEU A 187 2.75 2.45 5.33
C LEU A 187 2.56 3.65 6.26
N LEU A 188 2.99 3.52 7.50
CA LEU A 188 2.86 4.57 8.50
C LEU A 188 3.76 5.76 8.16
N THR A 189 5.02 5.52 7.81
CA THR A 189 5.97 6.57 7.41
C THR A 189 5.45 7.35 6.20
N ARG A 190 4.87 6.64 5.21
CA ARG A 190 4.27 7.26 4.03
C ARG A 190 3.06 8.15 4.37
N ASN A 191 2.33 7.81 5.44
CA ASN A 191 1.22 8.62 5.93
C ASN A 191 1.64 9.70 6.93
N GLY A 192 2.95 9.99 7.04
CA GLY A 192 3.48 11.08 7.86
C GLY A 192 3.68 10.76 9.33
N TYR A 193 3.56 9.49 9.75
CA TYR A 193 3.83 9.07 11.13
C TYR A 193 5.31 8.80 11.36
N GLY A 194 5.81 9.13 12.56
CA GLY A 194 7.05 8.56 13.08
C GLY A 194 6.83 7.09 13.41
N VAL A 195 7.81 6.21 13.10
CA VAL A 195 7.64 4.78 13.36
C VAL A 195 8.83 4.23 14.14
N VAL A 196 8.52 3.50 15.19
CA VAL A 196 9.48 2.69 15.97
C VAL A 196 9.03 1.23 15.86
N THR A 197 9.96 0.30 15.61
CA THR A 197 9.61 -1.10 15.44
C THR A 197 10.26 -1.96 16.51
N ALA A 198 9.52 -2.92 17.07
CA ALA A 198 10.01 -3.94 17.97
C ALA A 198 9.73 -5.35 17.43
N LYS A 199 10.71 -6.23 17.52
CA LYS A 199 10.66 -7.57 16.91
C LYS A 199 9.95 -8.62 17.78
N ASP A 200 9.70 -8.31 19.05
CA ASP A 200 9.03 -9.17 20.01
C ASP A 200 8.63 -8.35 21.25
N GLY A 201 7.87 -8.97 22.16
CA GLY A 201 7.40 -8.30 23.36
C GLY A 201 8.51 -7.84 24.30
N MET A 202 9.64 -8.57 24.38
CA MET A 202 10.79 -8.17 25.19
C MET A 202 11.47 -6.91 24.65
N ASP A 203 11.64 -6.84 23.33
CA ASP A 203 12.21 -5.70 22.65
C ASP A 203 11.31 -4.46 22.81
N ALA A 204 9.99 -4.65 22.68
CA ALA A 204 9.01 -3.59 22.93
C ALA A 204 9.10 -3.03 24.36
N MET A 205 9.13 -3.89 25.37
CA MET A 205 9.27 -3.47 26.76
C MET A 205 10.58 -2.73 27.03
N ALA A 206 11.68 -3.15 26.40
CA ALA A 206 12.98 -2.49 26.54
C ALA A 206 12.97 -1.07 25.92
N GLN A 207 12.38 -0.92 24.73
CA GLN A 207 12.29 0.36 24.05
C GLN A 207 11.36 1.34 24.79
N LEU A 208 10.26 0.87 25.35
CA LEU A 208 9.32 1.67 26.14
C LEU A 208 9.94 2.29 27.42
N GLN A 209 11.09 1.78 27.87
CA GLN A 209 11.83 2.42 28.98
C GLN A 209 12.57 3.69 28.59
N GLY A 210 12.83 3.88 27.28
CA GLY A 210 13.55 5.03 26.77
C GLY A 210 12.68 6.06 26.06
N GLU A 211 11.76 5.60 25.24
CA GLU A 211 10.88 6.43 24.42
C GLU A 211 9.44 6.00 24.52
N ARG A 212 8.54 6.95 24.75
CA ARG A 212 7.10 6.71 24.76
C ARG A 212 6.51 7.03 23.40
N PRO A 213 5.94 6.04 22.67
CA PRO A 213 5.18 6.30 21.46
C PRO A 213 3.82 6.91 21.80
N ASP A 214 3.15 7.51 20.81
CA ASP A 214 1.79 8.02 20.96
C ASP A 214 0.74 6.92 20.83
N VAL A 215 1.05 5.88 20.02
CA VAL A 215 0.18 4.70 19.79
C VAL A 215 1.05 3.46 19.62
N MET A 216 0.56 2.31 20.07
CA MET A 216 1.19 1.01 19.83
C MET A 216 0.29 0.12 18.98
N LEU A 217 0.83 -0.43 17.88
CA LEU A 217 0.26 -1.57 17.15
C LEU A 217 0.95 -2.83 17.66
N LEU A 218 0.19 -3.76 18.20
CA LEU A 218 0.72 -4.89 18.95
C LEU A 218 0.13 -6.20 18.46
N ASP A 219 0.99 -7.04 17.86
CA ASP A 219 0.60 -8.40 17.50
C ASP A 219 0.30 -9.24 18.75
N ILE A 220 -0.76 -10.03 18.68
CA ILE A 220 -1.20 -10.91 19.77
C ILE A 220 -0.30 -12.14 19.82
N GLU A 221 -0.01 -12.76 18.68
CA GLU A 221 0.65 -14.07 18.60
C GLU A 221 2.16 -13.95 18.39
N MET A 222 2.89 -13.61 19.46
CA MET A 222 4.35 -13.54 19.42
C MET A 222 5.00 -14.59 20.31
N PRO A 223 6.20 -15.11 19.93
CA PRO A 223 6.93 -16.07 20.75
C PRO A 223 7.49 -15.42 22.03
N ARG A 224 7.56 -16.19 23.12
CA ARG A 224 8.12 -15.85 24.43
C ARG A 224 7.27 -14.91 25.27
N VAL A 225 6.96 -13.73 24.80
CA VAL A 225 6.09 -12.73 25.45
C VAL A 225 5.03 -12.36 24.43
N ASP A 226 3.80 -12.73 24.69
CA ASP A 226 2.69 -12.46 23.80
C ASP A 226 2.17 -11.01 23.96
N GLY A 227 1.28 -10.61 23.03
CA GLY A 227 0.76 -9.24 23.04
C GLY A 227 -0.06 -8.91 24.29
N PHE A 228 -0.73 -9.89 24.91
CA PHE A 228 -1.48 -9.65 26.15
C PHE A 228 -0.56 -9.40 27.35
N GLU A 229 0.59 -10.07 27.38
CA GLU A 229 1.61 -9.84 28.42
C GLU A 229 2.23 -8.45 28.27
N VAL A 230 2.55 -8.01 27.04
CA VAL A 230 3.02 -6.65 26.75
C VAL A 230 1.96 -5.62 27.15
N ALA A 231 0.70 -5.80 26.75
CA ALA A 231 -0.39 -4.91 27.11
C ALA A 231 -0.57 -4.82 28.64
N THR A 232 -0.46 -5.94 29.33
CA THR A 232 -0.52 -6.00 30.80
C THR A 232 0.64 -5.22 31.44
N TYR A 233 1.86 -5.36 30.93
CA TYR A 233 3.02 -4.61 31.38
C TYR A 233 2.78 -3.10 31.20
N VAL A 234 2.32 -2.65 30.02
CA VAL A 234 2.02 -1.24 29.73
C VAL A 234 0.97 -0.71 30.71
N ARG A 235 -0.13 -1.43 30.96
CA ARG A 235 -1.19 -0.98 31.88
C ARG A 235 -0.75 -0.93 33.33
N ASN A 236 0.21 -1.75 33.74
CA ASN A 236 0.77 -1.76 35.10
C ASN A 236 1.91 -0.75 35.29
N THR A 237 2.42 -0.14 34.24
CA THR A 237 3.46 0.89 34.30
C THR A 237 2.79 2.26 34.32
N ALA A 238 2.91 3.01 35.43
CA ALA A 238 2.19 4.27 35.65
C ALA A 238 2.36 5.30 34.53
N GLU A 239 3.56 5.37 33.95
CA GLU A 239 3.91 6.32 32.88
C GLU A 239 3.36 5.92 31.50
N LEU A 240 2.97 4.66 31.35
CA LEU A 240 2.49 4.06 30.10
C LEU A 240 1.00 3.66 30.14
N ALA A 241 0.36 3.77 31.32
CA ALA A 241 -0.98 3.23 31.54
C ALA A 241 -2.04 3.76 30.56
N ASP A 242 -1.88 5.00 30.08
CA ASP A 242 -2.78 5.66 29.14
C ASP A 242 -2.36 5.49 27.66
N LEU A 243 -1.26 4.76 27.37
CA LEU A 243 -0.80 4.54 26.01
C LEU A 243 -1.86 3.79 25.20
N PRO A 244 -2.38 4.35 24.09
CA PRO A 244 -3.31 3.66 23.21
C PRO A 244 -2.65 2.42 22.60
N ILE A 245 -3.29 1.25 22.72
CA ILE A 245 -2.84 -0.02 22.15
C ILE A 245 -3.91 -0.52 21.19
N ILE A 246 -3.53 -0.79 19.97
CA ILE A 246 -4.34 -1.47 18.96
C ILE A 246 -3.78 -2.88 18.82
N MET A 247 -4.54 -3.87 19.27
CA MET A 247 -4.17 -5.28 19.10
C MET A 247 -4.42 -5.71 17.65
N ILE A 248 -3.47 -6.40 17.04
CA ILE A 248 -3.52 -6.84 15.64
C ILE A 248 -3.23 -8.33 15.50
#